data_61ea51329123e84bb72f6b735216223e
#
_entry.id   61ea51329123e84bb72f6b735216223e
#
_cell.length_a   1.000
_cell.length_b   1.000
_cell.length_c   1.000
_cell.angle_alpha   90.00
_cell.angle_beta   90.00
_cell.angle_gamma   90.00
#
_symmetry.space_group_name_H-M   'P 1'
#
loop_
_entity.id
_entity.type
_entity.pdbx_description
1 polymer ?
#
loop_
_entity_poly.entity_id
_entity_poly.type
_entity_poly.pdbx_seq_one_letter_code
_entity_poly.pdbx_strand_id
1 'polypeptide(L)'
;MPIEIPAPRMTFEVPLEDGARIVMRRHGNPDGVRLLVTHGNGFAADAYYLYWRHLLSKFDVVVFDFRNHGRNVPVVPSNHRYEQLIRDLERVVQEVKVKLGPRQTAGIFHSMSARAAMKHAVEIGWRWDALMLFDPPDVPLKGHPLYTAMEVFENKLTEWAKGRRRHFNSIDELTEEYKQSRATGRWVEGVHELMARSVLCRSADGSGYELVCAPENEAAIYAQALTLDLWPKASEFGGPVKLVGCDPNFKGAPATGPANQALGIEGGYDYSFVEGTGHLLQIEKPDECIRLTLEFLGKHGLA
;
A
#
# COMPACT_ATOMS: atom_id res chain seq x y z
N MET A 1 7.64 -3.98 24.36
CA MET A 1 8.55 -2.87 23.98
C MET A 1 8.08 -2.36 22.62
N PRO A 2 8.13 -1.05 22.36
CA PRO A 2 7.76 -0.48 21.06
C PRO A 2 8.58 -1.12 19.93
N ILE A 3 7.97 -1.32 18.78
CA ILE A 3 8.67 -1.80 17.58
C ILE A 3 9.53 -0.66 17.04
N GLU A 4 10.86 -0.85 17.05
CA GLU A 4 11.82 0.13 16.53
C GLU A 4 12.20 -0.19 15.07
N ILE A 5 12.09 0.81 14.22
CA ILE A 5 12.52 0.71 12.81
C ILE A 5 13.96 1.20 12.74
N PRO A 6 14.90 0.44 12.16
CA PRO A 6 16.29 0.88 12.06
C PRO A 6 16.41 2.14 11.21
N ALA A 7 17.38 2.99 11.52
CA ALA A 7 17.68 4.16 10.72
C ALA A 7 17.96 3.74 9.25
N PRO A 8 17.45 4.47 8.25
CA PRO A 8 17.75 4.20 6.85
C PRO A 8 19.22 4.46 6.56
N ARG A 9 19.80 3.70 5.64
CA ARG A 9 21.15 3.94 5.13
C ARG A 9 21.24 5.26 4.37
N MET A 10 20.15 5.66 3.74
CA MET A 10 20.03 6.88 2.97
C MET A 10 18.58 7.36 2.97
N THR A 11 18.42 8.67 3.07
CA THR A 11 17.13 9.35 2.87
C THR A 11 17.32 10.39 1.76
N PHE A 12 16.35 10.48 0.86
CA PHE A 12 16.31 11.53 -0.18
C PHE A 12 14.86 11.87 -0.50
N GLU A 13 14.67 13.02 -1.13
CA GLU A 13 13.34 13.49 -1.52
C GLU A 13 13.16 13.39 -3.04
N VAL A 14 11.97 13.01 -3.46
CA VAL A 14 11.49 13.07 -4.84
C VAL A 14 10.61 14.30 -4.99
N PRO A 15 11.05 15.34 -5.70
CA PRO A 15 10.21 16.51 -5.98
C PRO A 15 9.13 16.15 -6.99
N LEU A 16 7.88 16.54 -6.70
CA LEU A 16 6.73 16.38 -7.56
C LEU A 16 6.39 17.68 -8.29
N GLU A 17 5.61 17.58 -9.37
CA GLU A 17 5.30 18.70 -10.27
C GLU A 17 4.55 19.86 -9.58
N ASP A 18 3.74 19.56 -8.57
CA ASP A 18 2.94 20.52 -7.81
C ASP A 18 3.64 21.07 -6.56
N GLY A 19 4.94 20.80 -6.42
CA GLY A 19 5.75 21.24 -5.27
C GLY A 19 5.69 20.31 -4.07
N ALA A 20 4.86 19.28 -4.09
CA ALA A 20 4.90 18.21 -3.08
C ALA A 20 6.23 17.44 -3.15
N ARG A 21 6.53 16.71 -2.09
CA ARG A 21 7.74 15.87 -2.02
C ARG A 21 7.42 14.54 -1.43
N ILE A 22 8.06 13.49 -1.92
CA ILE A 22 8.00 12.14 -1.37
C ILE A 22 9.36 11.82 -0.73
N VAL A 23 9.31 11.46 0.55
CA VAL A 23 10.49 11.04 1.32
C VAL A 23 10.77 9.58 1.06
N MET A 24 11.92 9.30 0.45
CA MET A 24 12.42 7.95 0.17
C MET A 24 13.40 7.52 1.24
N ARG A 25 13.31 6.28 1.71
CA ARG A 25 14.16 5.71 2.77
C ARG A 25 14.74 4.39 2.29
N ARG A 26 16.05 4.34 2.12
CA ARG A 26 16.78 3.15 1.68
C ARG A 26 17.27 2.36 2.87
N HIS A 27 16.95 1.09 2.91
CA HIS A 27 17.36 0.14 3.95
C HIS A 27 17.98 -1.12 3.32
N GLY A 28 18.45 -2.03 4.17
CA GLY A 28 18.85 -3.37 3.78
C GLY A 28 20.19 -3.46 3.05
N ASN A 29 20.31 -4.44 2.17
CA ASN A 29 21.54 -4.76 1.43
C ASN A 29 21.61 -3.95 0.13
N PRO A 30 22.52 -2.97 0.02
CA PRO A 30 22.61 -2.12 -1.16
C PRO A 30 23.05 -2.86 -2.44
N ASP A 31 23.53 -4.09 -2.32
CA ASP A 31 23.99 -4.91 -3.46
C ASP A 31 22.92 -5.90 -3.96
N GLY A 32 21.82 -6.06 -3.20
CA GLY A 32 20.69 -6.91 -3.56
C GLY A 32 19.82 -6.34 -4.69
N VAL A 33 18.87 -7.14 -5.19
CA VAL A 33 17.78 -6.66 -6.04
C VAL A 33 16.99 -5.59 -5.29
N ARG A 34 16.59 -4.54 -6.00
CA ARG A 34 15.85 -3.42 -5.41
C ARG A 34 14.38 -3.73 -5.27
N LEU A 35 13.84 -3.44 -4.08
CA LEU A 35 12.42 -3.57 -3.79
C LEU A 35 11.87 -2.18 -3.41
N LEU A 36 10.90 -1.68 -4.18
CA LEU A 36 10.12 -0.51 -3.81
C LEU A 36 8.90 -0.97 -3.04
N VAL A 37 8.78 -0.54 -1.79
CA VAL A 37 7.74 -0.98 -0.85
C VAL A 37 6.93 0.22 -0.35
N THR A 38 5.61 0.15 -0.40
CA THR A 38 4.72 1.18 0.12
C THR A 38 3.41 0.60 0.66
N HIS A 39 2.44 1.44 0.98
CA HIS A 39 1.30 1.17 1.85
C HIS A 39 -0.07 1.32 1.15
N GLY A 40 -1.15 0.99 1.86
CA GLY A 40 -2.54 1.26 1.47
C GLY A 40 -3.04 2.64 1.89
N ASN A 41 -4.23 3.01 1.42
CA ASN A 41 -4.87 4.31 1.68
C ASN A 41 -5.08 4.56 3.19
N GLY A 42 -4.76 5.76 3.66
CA GLY A 42 -4.89 6.14 5.07
C GLY A 42 -3.83 5.53 6.01
N PHE A 43 -2.88 4.73 5.47
CA PHE A 43 -1.80 4.08 6.22
C PHE A 43 -0.43 4.70 5.92
N ALA A 44 0.64 4.07 6.43
CA ALA A 44 2.01 4.48 6.17
C ALA A 44 2.92 3.25 6.05
N ALA A 45 3.98 3.34 5.28
CA ALA A 45 4.89 2.23 4.99
C ALA A 45 5.61 1.70 6.25
N ASP A 46 5.81 2.54 7.26
CA ASP A 46 6.40 2.16 8.53
C ASP A 46 5.55 1.12 9.28
N ALA A 47 4.22 1.18 9.17
CA ALA A 47 3.32 0.21 9.78
C ALA A 47 3.47 -1.22 9.24
N TYR A 48 4.04 -1.37 8.04
CA TYR A 48 4.33 -2.67 7.42
C TYR A 48 5.73 -3.19 7.78
N TYR A 49 6.41 -2.60 8.76
CA TYR A 49 7.80 -2.96 9.11
C TYR A 49 7.95 -4.44 9.47
N LEU A 50 7.02 -5.04 10.19
CA LEU A 50 7.09 -6.47 10.54
C LEU A 50 7.08 -7.38 9.30
N TYR A 51 6.54 -6.94 8.19
CA TYR A 51 6.65 -7.59 6.91
C TYR A 51 7.99 -7.27 6.24
N TRP A 52 8.29 -6.00 5.94
CA TRP A 52 9.46 -5.69 5.11
C TRP A 52 10.81 -5.82 5.83
N ARG A 53 10.87 -5.90 7.17
CA ARG A 53 12.11 -6.18 7.91
C ARG A 53 12.80 -7.48 7.47
N HIS A 54 12.04 -8.49 7.07
CA HIS A 54 12.56 -9.78 6.64
C HIS A 54 13.27 -9.71 5.28
N LEU A 55 13.08 -8.63 4.53
CA LEU A 55 13.72 -8.39 3.24
C LEU A 55 15.10 -7.74 3.38
N LEU A 56 15.41 -7.14 4.54
CA LEU A 56 16.59 -6.29 4.74
C LEU A 56 17.94 -7.00 4.61
N SER A 57 18.02 -8.28 4.95
CA SER A 57 19.27 -9.05 4.87
C SER A 57 19.73 -9.30 3.44
N LYS A 58 18.79 -9.37 2.50
CA LYS A 58 19.04 -9.80 1.12
C LYS A 58 18.87 -8.69 0.08
N PHE A 59 17.90 -7.82 0.26
CA PHE A 59 17.43 -6.86 -0.74
C PHE A 59 17.80 -5.41 -0.45
N ASP A 60 17.94 -4.61 -1.50
CA ASP A 60 18.00 -3.15 -1.47
C ASP A 60 16.57 -2.61 -1.33
N VAL A 61 16.11 -2.42 -0.09
CA VAL A 61 14.72 -2.07 0.23
C VAL A 61 14.58 -0.55 0.27
N VAL A 62 13.78 0.00 -0.63
CA VAL A 62 13.44 1.42 -0.67
C VAL A 62 11.98 1.58 -0.28
N VAL A 63 11.75 2.16 0.90
CA VAL A 63 10.42 2.38 1.48
C VAL A 63 10.01 3.81 1.26
N PHE A 64 8.76 4.04 0.87
CA PHE A 64 8.21 5.39 0.72
C PHE A 64 6.73 5.43 1.06
N ASP A 65 6.25 6.62 1.40
CA ASP A 65 4.85 6.91 1.55
C ASP A 65 4.35 7.70 0.34
N PHE A 66 3.12 7.44 -0.13
CA PHE A 66 2.49 8.29 -1.14
C PHE A 66 2.22 9.69 -0.59
N ARG A 67 1.97 10.67 -1.48
CA ARG A 67 1.61 12.04 -1.08
C ARG A 67 0.57 12.05 0.03
N ASN A 68 0.68 12.99 0.93
CA ASN A 68 -0.24 13.17 2.07
C ASN A 68 -0.32 11.95 3.01
N HIS A 69 0.70 11.09 3.07
CA HIS A 69 0.77 9.97 3.99
C HIS A 69 2.12 9.91 4.72
N GLY A 70 2.13 9.24 5.86
CA GLY A 70 3.31 8.84 6.60
C GLY A 70 4.28 10.00 6.89
N ARG A 71 5.49 9.91 6.36
CA ARG A 71 6.55 10.91 6.61
C ARG A 71 6.54 12.12 5.68
N ASN A 72 5.58 12.19 4.76
CA ASN A 72 5.47 13.32 3.85
C ASN A 72 4.75 14.49 4.51
N VAL A 73 5.15 15.70 4.16
CA VAL A 73 4.42 16.90 4.57
C VAL A 73 3.12 16.97 3.76
N PRO A 74 1.96 17.10 4.41
CA PRO A 74 0.69 17.27 3.71
C PRO A 74 0.68 18.52 2.82
N VAL A 75 0.09 18.42 1.64
CA VAL A 75 -0.02 19.50 0.65
C VAL A 75 -1.46 19.98 0.53
N VAL A 76 -1.66 21.29 0.49
CA VAL A 76 -2.98 21.91 0.34
C VAL A 76 -2.92 22.95 -0.78
N PRO A 77 -3.87 22.98 -1.74
CA PRO A 77 -4.93 21.99 -1.94
C PRO A 77 -4.36 20.64 -2.37
N SER A 78 -4.95 19.57 -1.85
CA SER A 78 -4.46 18.23 -2.18
C SER A 78 -4.95 17.81 -3.56
N ASN A 79 -4.02 17.40 -4.42
CA ASN A 79 -4.35 16.75 -5.69
C ASN A 79 -4.36 15.23 -5.45
N HIS A 80 -5.25 14.76 -4.54
CA HIS A 80 -5.26 13.40 -4.03
C HIS A 80 -6.21 12.52 -4.84
N ARG A 81 -5.74 12.02 -5.99
CA ARG A 81 -6.50 11.20 -6.93
C ARG A 81 -5.59 10.24 -7.69
N TYR A 82 -6.15 9.17 -8.24
CA TYR A 82 -5.36 8.12 -8.91
C TYR A 82 -4.54 8.64 -10.09
N GLU A 83 -5.04 9.58 -10.89
CA GLU A 83 -4.29 10.19 -11.98
C GLU A 83 -3.03 10.91 -11.48
N GLN A 84 -3.06 11.45 -10.26
CA GLN A 84 -1.88 12.05 -9.65
C GLN A 84 -0.99 10.99 -9.02
N LEU A 85 -1.56 9.99 -8.35
CA LEU A 85 -0.77 8.91 -7.73
C LEU A 85 0.06 8.15 -8.76
N ILE A 86 -0.46 7.89 -9.97
CA ILE A 86 0.33 7.22 -11.02
C ILE A 86 1.43 8.11 -11.58
N ARG A 87 1.25 9.43 -11.68
CA ARG A 87 2.33 10.36 -12.03
C ARG A 87 3.40 10.43 -10.95
N ASP A 88 2.98 10.46 -9.69
CA ASP A 88 3.90 10.42 -8.56
C ASP A 88 4.73 9.15 -8.56
N LEU A 89 4.09 8.00 -8.82
CA LEU A 89 4.77 6.70 -8.89
C LEU A 89 5.79 6.68 -10.04
N GLU A 90 5.45 7.20 -11.23
CA GLU A 90 6.40 7.33 -12.33
C GLU A 90 7.60 8.20 -11.93
N ARG A 91 7.34 9.33 -11.25
CA ARG A 91 8.40 10.20 -10.76
C ARG A 91 9.29 9.53 -9.73
N VAL A 92 8.69 8.76 -8.80
CA VAL A 92 9.42 7.94 -7.81
C VAL A 92 10.34 6.94 -8.51
N VAL A 93 9.84 6.19 -9.47
CA VAL A 93 10.62 5.16 -10.19
C VAL A 93 11.80 5.82 -10.94
N GLN A 94 11.57 6.95 -11.62
CA GLN A 94 12.60 7.68 -12.33
C GLN A 94 13.68 8.20 -11.37
N GLU A 95 13.32 8.85 -10.28
CA GLU A 95 14.26 9.41 -9.31
C GLU A 95 15.04 8.34 -8.55
N VAL A 96 14.42 7.20 -8.22
CA VAL A 96 15.14 6.05 -7.65
C VAL A 96 16.24 5.58 -8.60
N LYS A 97 15.95 5.47 -9.89
CA LYS A 97 16.95 5.09 -10.90
C LYS A 97 18.08 6.13 -11.03
N VAL A 98 17.75 7.42 -10.97
CA VAL A 98 18.74 8.52 -11.02
C VAL A 98 19.62 8.53 -9.77
N LYS A 99 19.02 8.45 -8.58
CA LYS A 99 19.74 8.60 -7.29
C LYS A 99 20.52 7.35 -6.88
N LEU A 100 20.01 6.16 -7.19
CA LEU A 100 20.59 4.88 -6.72
C LEU A 100 21.21 4.05 -7.85
N GLY A 101 21.17 4.55 -9.09
CA GLY A 101 21.63 3.83 -10.28
C GLY A 101 20.65 2.78 -10.80
N PRO A 102 20.83 2.31 -12.05
CA PRO A 102 20.00 1.27 -12.64
C PRO A 102 20.25 -0.07 -11.95
N ARG A 103 19.16 -0.82 -11.66
CA ARG A 103 19.20 -2.13 -11.03
C ARG A 103 17.90 -2.87 -11.29
N GLN A 104 17.92 -4.22 -11.28
CA GLN A 104 16.70 -5.01 -11.24
C GLN A 104 15.83 -4.52 -10.06
N THR A 105 14.58 -4.18 -10.36
CA THR A 105 13.68 -3.53 -9.40
C THR A 105 12.31 -4.18 -9.42
N ALA A 106 11.87 -4.69 -8.29
CA ALA A 106 10.50 -5.16 -8.10
C ALA A 106 9.68 -4.19 -7.25
N GLY A 107 8.41 -4.05 -7.58
CA GLY A 107 7.44 -3.29 -6.78
C GLY A 107 6.66 -4.20 -5.85
N ILE A 108 6.47 -3.78 -4.60
CA ILE A 108 5.65 -4.47 -3.60
C ILE A 108 4.63 -3.46 -3.05
N PHE A 109 3.39 -3.65 -3.46
CA PHE A 109 2.32 -2.68 -3.24
C PHE A 109 1.12 -3.32 -2.57
N HIS A 110 0.37 -2.52 -1.78
CA HIS A 110 -0.82 -2.97 -1.07
C HIS A 110 -2.00 -2.04 -1.34
N SER A 111 -3.19 -2.62 -1.56
CA SER A 111 -4.44 -1.85 -1.60
C SER A 111 -4.40 -0.68 -2.62
N MET A 112 -4.57 0.56 -2.18
CA MET A 112 -4.48 1.78 -2.99
C MET A 112 -3.22 1.79 -3.87
N SER A 113 -2.06 1.49 -3.29
CA SER A 113 -0.80 1.51 -4.05
C SER A 113 -0.72 0.35 -5.05
N ALA A 114 -1.30 -0.81 -4.76
CA ALA A 114 -1.39 -1.91 -5.69
C ALA A 114 -2.27 -1.55 -6.89
N ARG A 115 -3.45 -0.96 -6.65
CA ARG A 115 -4.32 -0.42 -7.70
C ARG A 115 -3.61 0.68 -8.51
N ALA A 116 -2.91 1.60 -7.84
CA ALA A 116 -2.13 2.64 -8.51
C ALA A 116 -1.00 2.06 -9.38
N ALA A 117 -0.31 1.00 -8.93
CA ALA A 117 0.72 0.32 -9.72
C ALA A 117 0.15 -0.38 -10.95
N MET A 118 -1.03 -1.01 -10.83
CA MET A 118 -1.72 -1.61 -11.98
C MET A 118 -2.14 -0.53 -13.00
N LYS A 119 -2.79 0.54 -12.54
CA LYS A 119 -3.18 1.68 -13.39
C LYS A 119 -1.96 2.33 -14.06
N HIS A 120 -0.87 2.53 -13.30
CA HIS A 120 0.40 3.04 -13.84
C HIS A 120 0.94 2.14 -14.96
N ALA A 121 0.97 0.83 -14.73
CA ALA A 121 1.51 -0.11 -15.71
C ALA A 121 0.68 -0.15 -17.01
N VAL A 122 -0.64 0.00 -16.92
CA VAL A 122 -1.56 0.01 -18.07
C VAL A 122 -1.50 1.35 -18.82
N GLU A 123 -1.48 2.49 -18.11
CA GLU A 123 -1.63 3.80 -18.74
C GLU A 123 -0.31 4.50 -19.08
N ILE A 124 0.72 4.29 -18.26
CA ILE A 124 2.05 4.93 -18.45
C ILE A 124 3.05 3.92 -19.03
N GLY A 125 2.96 2.66 -18.58
CA GLY A 125 3.77 1.56 -19.09
C GLY A 125 4.57 0.85 -18.01
N TRP A 126 5.13 -0.29 -18.40
CA TRP A 126 5.88 -1.19 -17.51
C TRP A 126 7.25 -0.63 -17.12
N ARG A 127 7.58 -0.72 -15.83
CA ARG A 127 8.85 -0.20 -15.26
C ARG A 127 9.57 -1.21 -14.36
N TRP A 128 9.07 -2.41 -14.21
CA TRP A 128 9.42 -3.37 -13.16
C TRP A 128 10.03 -4.63 -13.74
N ASP A 129 10.93 -5.28 -13.01
CA ASP A 129 11.32 -6.65 -13.30
C ASP A 129 10.27 -7.65 -12.76
N ALA A 130 9.52 -7.28 -11.72
CA ALA A 130 8.34 -7.98 -11.23
C ALA A 130 7.45 -7.06 -10.40
N LEU A 131 6.14 -7.35 -10.34
CA LEU A 131 5.18 -6.69 -9.43
C LEU A 131 4.55 -7.71 -8.48
N MET A 132 4.54 -7.38 -7.20
CA MET A 132 3.80 -8.09 -6.18
C MET A 132 2.71 -7.18 -5.62
N LEU A 133 1.46 -7.58 -5.81
CA LEU A 133 0.27 -6.79 -5.52
C LEU A 133 -0.53 -7.48 -4.42
N PHE A 134 -0.59 -6.86 -3.25
CA PHE A 134 -1.34 -7.34 -2.10
C PHE A 134 -2.71 -6.68 -2.05
N ASP A 135 -3.74 -7.48 -2.19
CA ASP A 135 -5.16 -7.16 -2.05
C ASP A 135 -5.58 -5.82 -2.71
N PRO A 136 -5.26 -5.61 -4.02
CA PRO A 136 -5.76 -4.44 -4.74
C PRO A 136 -7.29 -4.44 -4.69
N PRO A 137 -7.94 -3.32 -4.32
CA PRO A 137 -9.40 -3.29 -4.20
C PRO A 137 -10.07 -2.97 -5.56
N ASP A 138 -9.61 -3.61 -6.65
CA ASP A 138 -10.13 -3.33 -7.98
C ASP A 138 -11.60 -3.70 -8.11
N VAL A 139 -12.35 -2.84 -8.77
CA VAL A 139 -13.79 -3.00 -8.98
C VAL A 139 -14.01 -3.58 -10.37
N PRO A 140 -14.65 -4.74 -10.48
CA PRO A 140 -14.95 -5.32 -11.78
C PRO A 140 -15.93 -4.44 -12.57
N LEU A 141 -15.99 -4.63 -13.88
CA LEU A 141 -16.87 -3.85 -14.76
C LEU A 141 -18.35 -4.07 -14.40
N LYS A 142 -19.18 -3.08 -14.71
CA LYS A 142 -20.63 -3.18 -14.51
C LYS A 142 -21.18 -4.41 -15.23
N GLY A 143 -22.04 -5.15 -14.53
CA GLY A 143 -22.59 -6.43 -15.01
C GLY A 143 -21.86 -7.67 -14.50
N HIS A 144 -20.65 -7.52 -13.94
CA HIS A 144 -19.97 -8.61 -13.26
C HIS A 144 -20.69 -8.95 -11.93
N PRO A 145 -20.81 -10.25 -11.54
CA PRO A 145 -21.52 -10.66 -10.33
C PRO A 145 -21.01 -9.98 -9.02
N LEU A 146 -19.74 -9.64 -8.96
CA LEU A 146 -19.12 -9.00 -7.78
C LEU A 146 -19.16 -7.46 -7.81
N TYR A 147 -19.65 -6.83 -8.91
CA TYR A 147 -19.67 -5.36 -9.02
C TYR A 147 -20.39 -4.70 -7.85
N THR A 148 -21.64 -5.13 -7.58
CA THR A 148 -22.45 -4.52 -6.49
C THR A 148 -21.81 -4.69 -5.11
N ALA A 149 -21.17 -5.84 -4.85
CA ALA A 149 -20.47 -6.05 -3.58
C ALA A 149 -19.31 -5.08 -3.41
N MET A 150 -18.50 -4.85 -4.45
CA MET A 150 -17.39 -3.90 -4.44
C MET A 150 -17.89 -2.45 -4.41
N GLU A 151 -18.96 -2.11 -5.14
CA GLU A 151 -19.58 -0.79 -5.07
C GLU A 151 -20.05 -0.45 -3.64
N VAL A 152 -20.73 -1.36 -2.98
CA VAL A 152 -21.15 -1.19 -1.58
C VAL A 152 -19.94 -1.06 -0.65
N PHE A 153 -18.88 -1.84 -0.88
CA PHE A 153 -17.67 -1.80 -0.09
C PHE A 153 -16.96 -0.44 -0.21
N GLU A 154 -16.72 0.05 -1.42
CA GLU A 154 -16.04 1.34 -1.66
C GLU A 154 -16.87 2.53 -1.14
N ASN A 155 -18.19 2.50 -1.32
CA ASN A 155 -19.07 3.53 -0.78
C ASN A 155 -19.04 3.56 0.77
N LYS A 156 -19.06 2.40 1.43
CA LYS A 156 -18.92 2.31 2.89
C LYS A 156 -17.59 2.85 3.37
N LEU A 157 -16.49 2.53 2.69
CA LEU A 157 -15.17 3.07 3.02
C LEU A 157 -15.12 4.59 2.82
N THR A 158 -15.74 5.11 1.76
CA THR A 158 -15.83 6.55 1.50
C THR A 158 -16.54 7.27 2.66
N GLU A 159 -17.70 6.78 3.08
CA GLU A 159 -18.45 7.41 4.20
C GLU A 159 -17.73 7.22 5.54
N TRP A 160 -17.13 6.06 5.78
CA TRP A 160 -16.33 5.84 6.98
C TRP A 160 -15.13 6.80 7.03
N ALA A 161 -14.40 6.98 5.93
CA ALA A 161 -13.24 7.86 5.87
C ALA A 161 -13.62 9.33 6.10
N LYS A 162 -14.74 9.80 5.53
CA LYS A 162 -15.27 11.16 5.80
C LYS A 162 -15.57 11.39 7.28
N GLY A 163 -16.01 10.35 7.98
CA GLY A 163 -16.37 10.42 9.40
C GLY A 163 -15.19 10.22 10.36
N ARG A 164 -13.98 9.97 9.87
CA ARG A 164 -12.82 9.76 10.74
C ARG A 164 -12.48 11.02 11.53
N ARG A 165 -12.15 10.82 12.80
CA ARG A 165 -11.56 11.86 13.63
C ARG A 165 -10.18 12.24 13.07
N ARG A 166 -9.93 13.53 12.92
CA ARG A 166 -8.66 14.06 12.41
C ARG A 166 -7.64 14.30 13.51
N HIS A 167 -8.07 14.82 14.69
CA HIS A 167 -7.20 15.27 15.76
C HIS A 167 -7.20 14.32 16.95
N PHE A 168 -6.04 14.16 17.59
CA PHE A 168 -5.79 13.28 18.72
C PHE A 168 -4.92 13.98 19.74
N ASN A 169 -5.17 13.74 21.04
CA ASN A 169 -4.34 14.31 22.11
C ASN A 169 -2.97 13.61 22.21
N SER A 170 -2.94 12.33 21.89
CA SER A 170 -1.71 11.52 21.94
C SER A 170 -1.74 10.37 20.92
N ILE A 171 -0.58 9.76 20.66
CA ILE A 171 -0.46 8.53 19.87
C ILE A 171 -1.21 7.38 20.55
N ASP A 172 -1.18 7.32 21.89
CA ASP A 172 -1.86 6.26 22.65
C ASP A 172 -3.37 6.29 22.45
N GLU A 173 -3.96 7.47 22.28
CA GLU A 173 -5.39 7.60 22.00
C GLU A 173 -5.81 6.88 20.73
N LEU A 174 -5.09 7.06 19.62
CA LEU A 174 -5.36 6.33 18.38
C LEU A 174 -4.96 4.85 18.49
N THR A 175 -3.92 4.53 19.24
CA THR A 175 -3.51 3.16 19.52
C THR A 175 -4.62 2.37 20.19
N GLU A 176 -5.27 2.96 21.20
CA GLU A 176 -6.39 2.32 21.89
C GLU A 176 -7.64 2.20 21.01
N GLU A 177 -7.92 3.18 20.15
CA GLU A 177 -8.99 3.04 19.15
C GLU A 177 -8.74 1.84 18.22
N TYR A 178 -7.52 1.68 17.73
CA TYR A 178 -7.18 0.53 16.91
C TYR A 178 -7.32 -0.79 17.66
N LYS A 179 -6.86 -0.89 18.91
CA LYS A 179 -7.00 -2.11 19.73
C LYS A 179 -8.45 -2.49 20.00
N GLN A 180 -9.34 -1.51 20.14
CA GLN A 180 -10.76 -1.73 20.40
C GLN A 180 -11.58 -2.05 19.15
N SER A 181 -11.04 -1.75 17.98
CA SER A 181 -11.72 -1.99 16.70
C SER A 181 -11.70 -3.47 16.31
N ARG A 182 -12.86 -4.02 15.96
CA ARG A 182 -12.95 -5.38 15.43
C ARG A 182 -12.21 -5.56 14.09
N ALA A 183 -12.10 -4.49 13.30
CA ALA A 183 -11.44 -4.53 12.00
C ALA A 183 -9.93 -4.74 12.12
N THR A 184 -9.34 -4.32 13.24
CA THR A 184 -7.90 -4.39 13.52
C THR A 184 -7.52 -5.47 14.53
N GLY A 185 -8.50 -6.25 15.00
CA GLY A 185 -8.30 -7.27 16.04
C GLY A 185 -7.41 -8.45 15.62
N ARG A 186 -7.11 -8.58 14.32
CA ARG A 186 -6.18 -9.60 13.79
C ARG A 186 -4.76 -9.10 13.56
N TRP A 187 -4.50 -7.82 13.79
CA TRP A 187 -3.15 -7.29 13.63
C TRP A 187 -2.21 -7.93 14.66
N VAL A 188 -1.01 -8.24 14.23
CA VAL A 188 0.00 -8.81 15.12
C VAL A 188 0.39 -7.84 16.23
N GLU A 189 0.88 -8.39 17.34
CA GLU A 189 1.22 -7.60 18.53
C GLU A 189 2.19 -6.45 18.22
N GLY A 190 1.92 -5.29 18.81
CA GLY A 190 2.72 -4.06 18.66
C GLY A 190 2.42 -3.22 17.43
N VAL A 191 1.70 -3.76 16.43
CA VAL A 191 1.42 -3.00 15.20
C VAL A 191 0.41 -1.87 15.44
N HIS A 192 -0.50 -1.97 16.38
CA HIS A 192 -1.46 -0.90 16.68
C HIS A 192 -0.76 0.41 17.04
N GLU A 193 0.25 0.35 17.93
CA GLU A 193 1.09 1.50 18.29
C GLU A 193 1.93 1.97 17.11
N LEU A 194 2.56 1.04 16.40
CA LEU A 194 3.38 1.36 15.23
C LEU A 194 2.55 2.06 14.16
N MET A 195 1.33 1.60 13.88
CA MET A 195 0.40 2.23 12.95
C MET A 195 0.02 3.63 13.41
N ALA A 196 -0.42 3.79 14.65
CA ALA A 196 -0.81 5.09 15.19
C ALA A 196 0.34 6.11 15.08
N ARG A 197 1.53 5.71 15.46
CA ARG A 197 2.74 6.54 15.35
C ARG A 197 3.12 6.89 13.92
N SER A 198 2.82 6.00 12.98
CA SER A 198 3.19 6.17 11.56
C SER A 198 2.23 7.07 10.79
N VAL A 199 0.97 7.14 11.19
CA VAL A 199 -0.08 7.91 10.49
C VAL A 199 -0.38 9.26 11.12
N LEU A 200 0.22 9.57 12.27
CA LEU A 200 0.05 10.82 12.98
C LEU A 200 1.28 11.74 12.83
N CYS A 201 1.04 13.03 12.67
CA CYS A 201 2.04 14.08 12.84
C CYS A 201 1.64 15.05 13.95
N ARG A 202 2.57 15.84 14.43
CA ARG A 202 2.28 16.93 15.39
C ARG A 202 1.38 17.97 14.71
N SER A 203 0.33 18.40 15.41
CA SER A 203 -0.50 19.52 14.96
C SER A 203 0.33 20.81 14.87
N ALA A 204 0.04 21.66 13.91
CA ALA A 204 0.80 22.89 13.67
C ALA A 204 0.76 23.87 14.86
N ASP A 205 -0.33 23.86 15.63
CA ASP A 205 -0.52 24.68 16.84
C ASP A 205 0.09 24.06 18.10
N GLY A 206 0.67 22.84 17.99
CA GLY A 206 1.25 22.10 19.11
C GLY A 206 0.25 21.48 20.07
N SER A 207 -1.05 21.54 19.80
CA SER A 207 -2.13 21.06 20.69
C SER A 207 -2.23 19.53 20.79
N GLY A 208 -1.53 18.79 19.90
CA GLY A 208 -1.60 17.33 19.88
C GLY A 208 -1.08 16.76 18.56
N TYR A 209 -1.86 15.86 17.98
CA TYR A 209 -1.54 15.16 16.75
C TYR A 209 -2.70 15.21 15.77
N GLU A 210 -2.39 15.10 14.49
CA GLU A 210 -3.39 14.97 13.44
C GLU A 210 -2.99 13.88 12.43
N LEU A 211 -3.99 13.32 11.75
CA LEU A 211 -3.74 12.38 10.67
C LEU A 211 -2.99 13.07 9.53
N VAL A 212 -1.89 12.49 9.10
CA VAL A 212 -1.13 12.95 7.92
C VAL A 212 -2.00 12.85 6.67
N CYS A 213 -2.70 11.73 6.50
CA CYS A 213 -3.73 11.62 5.47
C CYS A 213 -5.05 12.15 6.05
N ALA A 214 -5.42 13.36 5.66
CA ALA A 214 -6.68 13.95 6.09
C ALA A 214 -7.87 13.08 5.65
N PRO A 215 -8.95 12.99 6.47
CA PRO A 215 -10.13 12.17 6.17
C PRO A 215 -10.72 12.40 4.78
N GLU A 216 -10.75 13.64 4.32
CA GLU A 216 -11.23 14.01 3.00
C GLU A 216 -10.33 13.48 1.86
N ASN A 217 -9.02 13.39 2.06
CA ASN A 217 -8.08 12.82 1.10
C ASN A 217 -8.26 11.30 1.01
N GLU A 218 -8.37 10.64 2.16
CA GLU A 218 -8.63 9.21 2.22
C GLU A 218 -9.95 8.84 1.54
N ALA A 219 -11.03 9.59 1.83
CA ALA A 219 -12.34 9.41 1.22
C ALA A 219 -12.33 9.65 -0.31
N ALA A 220 -11.55 10.62 -0.79
CA ALA A 220 -11.45 10.93 -2.22
C ALA A 220 -10.89 9.74 -3.04
N ILE A 221 -9.98 8.95 -2.49
CA ILE A 221 -9.43 7.76 -3.15
C ILE A 221 -10.49 6.67 -3.26
N TYR A 222 -11.25 6.41 -2.19
CA TYR A 222 -12.34 5.42 -2.23
C TYR A 222 -13.44 5.83 -3.21
N ALA A 223 -13.83 7.09 -3.21
CA ALA A 223 -14.88 7.60 -4.09
C ALA A 223 -14.55 7.46 -5.60
N GLN A 224 -13.28 7.50 -5.96
CA GLN A 224 -12.83 7.35 -7.36
C GLN A 224 -12.83 5.89 -7.84
N ALA A 225 -12.81 4.91 -6.93
CA ALA A 225 -12.65 3.50 -7.26
C ALA A 225 -13.64 3.01 -8.34
N LEU A 226 -14.87 3.49 -8.26
CA LEU A 226 -15.97 3.08 -9.14
C LEU A 226 -15.89 3.66 -10.56
N THR A 227 -14.94 4.55 -10.82
CA THR A 227 -14.81 5.25 -12.12
C THR A 227 -13.52 4.92 -12.85
N LEU A 228 -12.70 4.01 -12.30
CA LEU A 228 -11.39 3.70 -12.86
C LEU A 228 -11.44 2.70 -14.01
N ASP A 229 -12.51 1.90 -14.11
CA ASP A 229 -12.66 0.82 -15.08
C ASP A 229 -11.42 -0.08 -15.20
N LEU A 230 -10.79 -0.36 -14.04
CA LEU A 230 -9.52 -1.07 -13.94
C LEU A 230 -9.77 -2.54 -13.58
N TRP A 231 -9.71 -3.42 -14.57
CA TRP A 231 -9.80 -4.88 -14.42
C TRP A 231 -8.89 -5.57 -15.45
N PRO A 232 -7.57 -5.30 -15.39
CA PRO A 232 -6.64 -5.75 -16.41
C PRO A 232 -6.33 -7.25 -16.28
N LYS A 233 -5.93 -7.87 -17.40
CA LYS A 233 -5.37 -9.22 -17.40
C LYS A 233 -3.87 -9.17 -17.14
N ALA A 234 -3.31 -10.24 -16.58
CA ALA A 234 -1.88 -10.36 -16.35
C ALA A 234 -1.05 -10.22 -17.65
N SER A 235 -1.62 -10.62 -18.80
CA SER A 235 -0.99 -10.49 -20.13
C SER A 235 -0.87 -9.05 -20.64
N GLU A 236 -1.56 -8.09 -20.01
CA GLU A 236 -1.45 -6.67 -20.36
C GLU A 236 -0.24 -5.98 -19.72
N PHE A 237 0.43 -6.67 -18.79
CA PHE A 237 1.66 -6.18 -18.16
C PHE A 237 2.91 -6.64 -18.90
N GLY A 238 3.98 -5.86 -18.83
CA GLY A 238 5.23 -6.14 -19.52
C GLY A 238 6.15 -7.17 -18.85
N GLY A 239 5.70 -7.82 -17.76
CA GLY A 239 6.48 -8.79 -17.02
C GLY A 239 5.67 -9.50 -15.93
N PRO A 240 6.34 -10.27 -15.05
CA PRO A 240 5.67 -11.10 -14.06
C PRO A 240 4.93 -10.27 -12.99
N VAL A 241 3.66 -10.65 -12.76
CA VAL A 241 2.81 -10.05 -11.74
C VAL A 241 2.24 -11.14 -10.85
N LYS A 242 2.42 -11.02 -9.53
CA LYS A 242 1.73 -11.85 -8.55
C LYS A 242 0.65 -11.05 -7.85
N LEU A 243 -0.55 -11.64 -7.82
CA LEU A 243 -1.70 -11.12 -7.08
C LEU A 243 -1.89 -11.95 -5.80
N VAL A 244 -1.88 -11.30 -4.64
CA VAL A 244 -2.12 -11.95 -3.35
C VAL A 244 -3.31 -11.32 -2.67
N GLY A 245 -4.43 -12.05 -2.61
CA GLY A 245 -5.66 -11.59 -1.96
C GLY A 245 -5.70 -11.91 -0.46
N CYS A 246 -6.61 -11.27 0.26
CA CYS A 246 -7.07 -11.76 1.55
C CYS A 246 -7.93 -13.04 1.35
N ASP A 247 -8.27 -13.73 2.43
CA ASP A 247 -9.05 -14.97 2.36
C ASP A 247 -10.46 -14.73 1.81
N PRO A 248 -10.80 -15.24 0.62
CA PRO A 248 -12.12 -15.05 0.03
C PRO A 248 -13.24 -15.82 0.73
N ASN A 249 -12.87 -16.83 1.54
CA ASN A 249 -13.81 -17.73 2.23
C ASN A 249 -14.01 -17.37 3.71
N PHE A 250 -13.28 -16.38 4.21
CA PHE A 250 -13.34 -15.98 5.61
C PHE A 250 -14.71 -15.36 5.94
N LYS A 251 -15.34 -15.81 7.01
CA LYS A 251 -16.62 -15.23 7.46
C LYS A 251 -16.43 -13.76 7.86
N GLY A 252 -17.02 -12.85 7.10
CA GLY A 252 -16.82 -11.41 7.23
C GLY A 252 -15.61 -10.88 6.45
N ALA A 253 -15.11 -11.66 5.49
CA ALA A 253 -14.12 -11.18 4.55
C ALA A 253 -14.56 -9.86 3.88
N PRO A 254 -13.65 -8.92 3.65
CA PRO A 254 -13.95 -7.76 2.82
C PRO A 254 -14.26 -8.20 1.39
N ALA A 255 -15.03 -7.40 0.66
CA ALA A 255 -15.40 -7.71 -0.72
C ALA A 255 -14.19 -7.87 -1.66
N THR A 256 -13.02 -7.35 -1.26
CA THR A 256 -11.76 -7.51 -1.98
C THR A 256 -11.31 -8.97 -2.10
N GLY A 257 -11.58 -9.83 -1.11
CA GLY A 257 -11.19 -11.24 -1.16
C GLY A 257 -11.80 -11.97 -2.37
N PRO A 258 -13.14 -12.08 -2.48
CA PRO A 258 -13.77 -12.64 -3.68
C PRO A 258 -13.43 -11.90 -4.97
N ALA A 259 -13.27 -10.57 -4.94
CA ALA A 259 -12.92 -9.79 -6.11
C ALA A 259 -11.50 -10.14 -6.62
N ASN A 260 -10.51 -10.21 -5.74
CA ASN A 260 -9.14 -10.61 -6.10
C ASN A 260 -9.07 -12.06 -6.58
N GLN A 261 -9.87 -12.96 -6.01
CA GLN A 261 -9.96 -14.33 -6.51
C GLN A 261 -10.49 -14.36 -7.95
N ALA A 262 -11.56 -13.62 -8.23
CA ALA A 262 -12.12 -13.51 -9.58
C ALA A 262 -11.11 -12.87 -10.55
N LEU A 263 -10.51 -11.73 -10.19
CA LEU A 263 -9.49 -11.07 -10.99
C LEU A 263 -8.30 -12.00 -11.27
N GLY A 264 -7.84 -12.73 -10.25
CA GLY A 264 -6.74 -13.69 -10.36
C GLY A 264 -7.03 -14.79 -11.40
N ILE A 265 -8.23 -15.37 -11.34
CA ILE A 265 -8.65 -16.45 -12.23
C ILE A 265 -8.94 -15.93 -13.65
N GLU A 266 -9.77 -14.90 -13.77
CA GLU A 266 -10.22 -14.34 -15.05
C GLU A 266 -9.08 -13.64 -15.79
N GLY A 267 -8.22 -12.94 -15.03
CA GLY A 267 -7.07 -12.21 -15.56
C GLY A 267 -5.82 -13.08 -15.78
N GLY A 268 -5.82 -14.35 -15.35
CA GLY A 268 -4.70 -15.27 -15.55
C GLY A 268 -3.44 -14.90 -14.76
N TYR A 269 -3.60 -14.36 -13.56
CA TYR A 269 -2.48 -14.01 -12.68
C TYR A 269 -1.85 -15.23 -12.01
N ASP A 270 -0.58 -15.11 -11.59
CA ASP A 270 -0.02 -15.93 -10.52
C ASP A 270 -0.72 -15.49 -9.22
N TYR A 271 -1.86 -16.13 -8.93
CA TYR A 271 -2.74 -15.78 -7.80
C TYR A 271 -2.51 -16.69 -6.60
N SER A 272 -2.54 -16.08 -5.41
CA SER A 272 -2.63 -16.76 -4.12
C SER A 272 -3.49 -15.92 -3.18
N PHE A 273 -3.94 -16.51 -2.08
CA PHE A 273 -4.53 -15.77 -0.98
C PHE A 273 -3.91 -16.20 0.34
N VAL A 274 -4.04 -15.39 1.38
CA VAL A 274 -3.56 -15.71 2.73
C VAL A 274 -4.75 -16.09 3.60
N GLU A 275 -4.83 -17.38 3.94
CA GLU A 275 -5.93 -17.96 4.71
C GLU A 275 -6.15 -17.24 6.05
N GLY A 276 -7.41 -16.99 6.43
CA GLY A 276 -7.81 -16.39 7.70
C GLY A 276 -7.42 -14.92 7.86
N THR A 277 -7.09 -14.22 6.76
CA THR A 277 -6.78 -12.79 6.79
C THR A 277 -7.90 -11.92 6.23
N GLY A 278 -7.92 -10.67 6.69
CA GLY A 278 -8.64 -9.57 6.06
C GLY A 278 -7.76 -8.77 5.12
N HIS A 279 -8.19 -7.53 4.83
CA HIS A 279 -7.53 -6.64 3.87
C HIS A 279 -6.07 -6.30 4.20
N LEU A 280 -5.69 -6.29 5.47
CA LEU A 280 -4.34 -5.92 5.93
C LEU A 280 -3.44 -7.15 6.13
N LEU A 281 -3.46 -8.08 5.18
CA LEU A 281 -2.81 -9.39 5.28
C LEU A 281 -1.32 -9.33 5.65
N GLN A 282 -0.57 -8.33 5.17
CA GLN A 282 0.85 -8.13 5.50
C GLN A 282 1.06 -7.71 6.97
N ILE A 283 0.03 -7.19 7.62
CA ILE A 283 0.00 -6.79 9.03
C ILE A 283 -0.60 -7.91 9.89
N GLU A 284 -1.51 -8.70 9.33
CA GLU A 284 -2.17 -9.80 10.03
C GLU A 284 -1.33 -11.08 10.03
N LYS A 285 -0.67 -11.40 8.91
CA LYS A 285 0.19 -12.59 8.72
C LYS A 285 1.46 -12.26 7.93
N PRO A 286 2.38 -11.45 8.49
CA PRO A 286 3.58 -11.01 7.80
C PRO A 286 4.45 -12.17 7.30
N ASP A 287 4.62 -13.25 8.09
CA ASP A 287 5.47 -14.39 7.75
C ASP A 287 4.97 -15.13 6.49
N GLU A 288 3.64 -15.31 6.37
CA GLU A 288 3.07 -15.95 5.19
C GLU A 288 3.19 -15.05 3.94
N CYS A 289 2.98 -13.75 4.10
CA CYS A 289 3.19 -12.78 3.04
C CYS A 289 4.66 -12.75 2.57
N ILE A 290 5.61 -12.85 3.50
CA ILE A 290 7.05 -12.95 3.17
C ILE A 290 7.36 -14.25 2.42
N ARG A 291 6.84 -15.38 2.87
CA ARG A 291 7.02 -16.66 2.16
C ARG A 291 6.59 -16.55 0.69
N LEU A 292 5.37 -16.06 0.44
CA LEU A 292 4.85 -15.84 -0.91
C LEU A 292 5.70 -14.86 -1.73
N THR A 293 6.23 -13.81 -1.09
CA THR A 293 7.10 -12.83 -1.74
C THR A 293 8.41 -13.47 -2.19
N LEU A 294 9.08 -14.20 -1.30
CA LEU A 294 10.37 -14.83 -1.59
C LEU A 294 10.24 -15.94 -2.64
N GLU A 295 9.17 -16.72 -2.60
CA GLU A 295 8.86 -17.74 -3.61
C GLU A 295 8.68 -17.11 -5.00
N PHE A 296 7.88 -16.04 -5.08
CA PHE A 296 7.63 -15.33 -6.33
C PHE A 296 8.91 -14.70 -6.91
N LEU A 297 9.65 -13.95 -6.09
CA LEU A 297 10.91 -13.34 -6.51
C LEU A 297 11.94 -14.40 -6.93
N GLY A 298 12.05 -15.52 -6.18
CA GLY A 298 12.93 -16.63 -6.49
C GLY A 298 12.58 -17.30 -7.83
N LYS A 299 11.29 -17.53 -8.11
CA LYS A 299 10.80 -18.08 -9.38
C LYS A 299 11.23 -17.24 -10.59
N HIS A 300 11.43 -15.95 -10.41
CA HIS A 300 11.83 -15.02 -11.46
C HIS A 300 13.30 -14.58 -11.39
N GLY A 301 14.15 -15.27 -10.61
CA GLY A 301 15.58 -14.97 -10.52
C GLY A 301 15.91 -13.65 -9.84
N LEU A 302 15.01 -13.15 -8.98
CA LEU A 302 15.13 -11.88 -8.27
C LEU A 302 15.40 -12.07 -6.76
N ALA A 303 15.65 -13.30 -6.30
CA ALA A 303 15.90 -13.60 -4.88
C ALA A 303 17.12 -14.46 -4.67
#